data_cbec340095a0329ae1272af60c32b893
#
_entry.id   cbec340095a0329ae1272af60c32b893
#
_cell.length_a   1.000
_cell.length_b   1.000
_cell.length_c   1.000
_cell.angle_alpha   90.00
_cell.angle_beta   90.00
_cell.angle_gamma   90.00
#
_symmetry.space_group_name_H-M   'P 1'
#
loop_
_entity.id
_entity.type
_entity.pdbx_description
1 polymer ?
#
loop_
_entity_poly.entity_id
_entity_poly.type
_entity_poly.pdbx_seq_one_letter_code
_entity_poly.pdbx_strand_id
1 'polypeptide(L)'
;MKHLPFILLCAALHCRPAAAEVDRPAFIKLAASVLKIEALRVQGGYSLGSGVVVGTEQVVTNCHVTRDAREIYVLRGGVRWRVQSQASDADHDLCLLRAPGLVADPVELGSTRGLTVGQSVNALGYTGGIGIQNSPGEVLALHRLDGASVIRSSNWFSSGASGGGLFDDELHLVGILTFRLRGGAAHYFTAPTEWLAPLLVDRGREHAVTPLGVGELAFWQRPVERQPLFLRAAALEQQEKWPELQLLATGWARADTTDPEPWYLLGLALLRQDRRPEAQRALECSLAIEPRYPPAMLQWSELAQPELLQRPPPVTCVLGTH
;
A
#
# COMPACT_ATOMS: atom_id res chain seq x y z
N MET A 1 -45.02 33.31 -41.69
CA MET A 1 -44.20 33.60 -40.52
C MET A 1 -44.17 32.31 -39.68
N LYS A 2 -43.03 31.58 -39.72
CA LYS A 2 -42.88 30.29 -39.03
C LYS A 2 -41.91 30.52 -37.83
N HIS A 3 -42.42 30.38 -36.61
CA HIS A 3 -41.62 30.50 -35.40
C HIS A 3 -40.88 29.19 -35.16
N LEU A 4 -39.55 29.26 -35.17
CA LEU A 4 -38.64 28.16 -34.79
C LEU A 4 -38.41 28.22 -33.26
N PRO A 5 -38.57 27.14 -32.50
CA PRO A 5 -38.23 27.16 -31.06
C PRO A 5 -36.71 27.03 -30.87
N PHE A 6 -36.16 27.93 -30.09
CA PHE A 6 -34.78 27.95 -29.65
C PHE A 6 -34.62 26.93 -28.52
N ILE A 7 -33.98 25.80 -28.80
CA ILE A 7 -33.63 24.81 -27.76
C ILE A 7 -32.37 25.29 -27.04
N LEU A 8 -32.53 25.70 -25.80
CA LEU A 8 -31.40 26.02 -24.89
C LEU A 8 -30.77 24.73 -24.45
N LEU A 9 -29.57 24.44 -24.97
CA LEU A 9 -28.75 23.31 -24.55
C LEU A 9 -28.01 23.70 -23.25
N CYS A 10 -28.53 23.32 -22.08
CA CYS A 10 -27.84 23.43 -20.82
C CYS A 10 -26.66 22.43 -20.79
N ALA A 11 -25.44 22.94 -21.05
CA ALA A 11 -24.23 22.20 -20.81
C ALA A 11 -24.04 22.08 -19.29
N ALA A 12 -24.25 20.86 -18.76
CA ALA A 12 -23.94 20.54 -17.39
C ALA A 12 -22.39 20.58 -17.24
N LEU A 13 -21.85 21.67 -16.71
CA LEU A 13 -20.47 21.73 -16.24
C LEU A 13 -20.35 20.72 -15.09
N HIS A 14 -19.69 19.60 -15.38
CA HIS A 14 -19.19 18.72 -14.34
C HIS A 14 -18.05 19.45 -13.63
N CYS A 15 -18.35 20.06 -12.50
CA CYS A 15 -17.35 20.54 -11.56
C CYS A 15 -16.58 19.29 -11.04
N ARG A 16 -15.43 18.97 -11.64
CA ARG A 16 -14.45 18.10 -11.00
C ARG A 16 -13.99 18.83 -9.72
N PRO A 17 -14.02 18.17 -8.55
CA PRO A 17 -13.38 18.77 -7.39
C PRO A 17 -11.93 19.05 -7.79
N ALA A 18 -11.50 20.30 -7.63
CA ALA A 18 -10.09 20.67 -7.77
C ALA A 18 -9.33 19.78 -6.81
N ALA A 19 -8.32 19.06 -7.30
CA ALA A 19 -7.35 18.40 -6.42
C ALA A 19 -6.86 19.50 -5.46
N ALA A 20 -6.94 19.24 -4.16
CA ALA A 20 -6.48 20.17 -3.15
C ALA A 20 -5.02 20.52 -3.50
N GLU A 21 -4.75 21.80 -3.74
CA GLU A 21 -3.40 22.28 -4.01
C GLU A 21 -2.60 22.05 -2.73
N VAL A 22 -1.70 21.07 -2.76
CA VAL A 22 -0.85 20.74 -1.60
C VAL A 22 -0.10 22.00 -1.20
N ASP A 23 -0.25 22.42 0.05
CA ASP A 23 0.47 23.58 0.59
C ASP A 23 1.98 23.38 0.41
N ARG A 24 2.57 24.10 -0.54
CA ARG A 24 4.00 23.98 -0.89
C ARG A 24 4.94 24.07 0.30
N PRO A 25 4.81 25.04 1.23
CA PRO A 25 5.60 25.09 2.45
C PRO A 25 5.48 23.83 3.31
N ALA A 26 4.27 23.35 3.55
CA ALA A 26 4.04 22.12 4.32
C ALA A 26 4.66 20.89 3.64
N PHE A 27 4.55 20.79 2.32
CA PHE A 27 5.17 19.73 1.55
C PHE A 27 6.70 19.77 1.59
N ILE A 28 7.32 20.96 1.51
CA ILE A 28 8.78 21.12 1.65
C ILE A 28 9.23 20.69 3.04
N LYS A 29 8.49 21.06 4.08
CA LYS A 29 8.78 20.64 5.46
C LYS A 29 8.68 19.12 5.58
N LEU A 30 7.63 18.52 5.05
CA LEU A 30 7.44 17.05 5.01
C LEU A 30 8.60 16.37 4.30
N ALA A 31 8.98 16.85 3.12
CA ALA A 31 10.10 16.29 2.35
C ALA A 31 11.43 16.36 3.11
N ALA A 32 11.61 17.33 4.01
CA ALA A 32 12.79 17.42 4.87
C ALA A 32 12.84 16.34 5.96
N SER A 33 11.73 15.67 6.25
CA SER A 33 11.63 14.56 7.20
C SER A 33 11.79 13.18 6.53
N VAL A 34 11.93 13.14 5.19
CA VAL A 34 12.27 11.93 4.44
C VAL A 34 13.75 11.96 4.09
N LEU A 35 14.48 10.95 4.53
CA LEU A 35 15.94 10.93 4.55
C LEU A 35 16.47 9.79 3.68
N LYS A 36 17.70 9.94 3.17
CA LYS A 36 18.40 8.85 2.49
C LYS A 36 19.03 7.92 3.51
N ILE A 37 18.95 6.63 3.30
CA ILE A 37 19.64 5.60 4.08
C ILE A 37 20.76 4.98 3.26
N GLU A 38 21.96 4.92 3.85
CA GLU A 38 23.09 4.15 3.33
C GLU A 38 23.49 3.08 4.36
N ALA A 39 23.37 1.82 3.98
CA ALA A 39 23.73 0.68 4.81
C ALA A 39 24.97 -0.03 4.22
N LEU A 40 26.11 0.07 4.90
CA LEU A 40 27.35 -0.59 4.51
C LEU A 40 27.25 -2.08 4.83
N ARG A 41 27.38 -2.93 3.82
CA ARG A 41 27.23 -4.38 3.97
C ARG A 41 28.48 -5.03 4.56
N VAL A 42 28.32 -6.12 5.27
CA VAL A 42 29.42 -6.95 5.79
C VAL A 42 30.33 -7.47 4.66
N GLN A 43 29.72 -7.86 3.54
CA GLN A 43 30.43 -8.40 2.38
C GLN A 43 31.00 -7.32 1.44
N GLY A 44 30.94 -6.05 1.86
CA GLY A 44 31.35 -4.91 1.05
C GLY A 44 30.21 -4.32 0.21
N GLY A 45 30.47 -3.10 -0.30
CA GLY A 45 29.44 -2.31 -0.96
C GLY A 45 28.38 -1.77 0.03
N TYR A 46 27.30 -1.24 -0.51
CA TYR A 46 26.22 -0.65 0.30
C TYR A 46 24.83 -0.91 -0.32
N SER A 47 23.83 -0.91 0.54
CA SER A 47 22.43 -0.80 0.16
C SER A 47 21.98 0.64 0.28
N LEU A 48 21.13 1.09 -0.63
CA LEU A 48 20.48 2.40 -0.60
C LEU A 48 19.01 2.24 -0.32
N GLY A 49 18.47 3.11 0.52
CA GLY A 49 17.07 3.20 0.84
C GLY A 49 16.67 4.60 1.24
N SER A 50 15.46 4.71 1.70
CA SER A 50 14.87 5.90 2.30
C SER A 50 14.52 5.62 3.76
N GLY A 51 14.26 6.67 4.52
CA GLY A 51 13.73 6.56 5.86
C GLY A 51 12.89 7.79 6.19
N VAL A 52 11.96 7.64 7.12
CA VAL A 52 11.08 8.72 7.58
C VAL A 52 11.36 8.99 9.05
N VAL A 53 11.50 10.26 9.42
CA VAL A 53 11.67 10.69 10.82
C VAL A 53 10.32 10.56 11.53
N VAL A 54 10.25 9.70 12.54
CA VAL A 54 9.02 9.39 13.30
C VAL A 54 9.11 9.79 14.78
N GLY A 55 10.27 10.27 15.21
CA GLY A 55 10.52 10.74 16.57
C GLY A 55 11.90 11.40 16.66
N THR A 56 12.23 11.95 17.84
CA THR A 56 13.55 12.56 18.10
C THR A 56 14.64 11.52 17.87
N GLU A 57 15.53 11.78 16.91
CA GLU A 57 16.63 10.88 16.51
C GLU A 57 16.16 9.49 16.03
N GLN A 58 14.87 9.32 15.71
CA GLN A 58 14.27 8.06 15.29
C GLN A 58 13.85 8.12 13.83
N VAL A 59 14.33 7.17 13.04
CA VAL A 59 14.04 7.05 11.62
C VAL A 59 13.56 5.64 11.32
N VAL A 60 12.37 5.50 10.73
CA VAL A 60 11.87 4.21 10.24
C VAL A 60 12.36 3.98 8.81
N THR A 61 12.70 2.75 8.49
CA THR A 61 13.05 2.27 7.15
C THR A 61 12.60 0.82 6.99
N ASN A 62 12.84 0.21 5.84
CA ASN A 62 12.65 -1.23 5.68
C ASN A 62 13.85 -2.02 6.19
N CYS A 63 13.59 -3.19 6.78
CA CYS A 63 14.64 -4.09 7.24
C CYS A 63 15.45 -4.68 6.08
N HIS A 64 14.87 -4.91 4.90
CA HIS A 64 15.64 -5.39 3.74
C HIS A 64 16.70 -4.38 3.26
N VAL A 65 16.58 -3.09 3.60
CA VAL A 65 17.60 -2.07 3.34
C VAL A 65 18.81 -2.25 4.26
N THR A 66 18.56 -2.59 5.53
CA THR A 66 19.58 -2.67 6.60
C THR A 66 20.04 -4.08 6.93
N ARG A 67 19.41 -5.11 6.36
CA ARG A 67 19.57 -6.54 6.70
C ARG A 67 21.03 -7.00 6.87
N ASP A 68 21.87 -6.65 5.91
CA ASP A 68 23.28 -7.10 5.89
C ASP A 68 24.25 -6.01 6.36
N ALA A 69 23.74 -5.00 7.07
CA ALA A 69 24.52 -3.84 7.44
C ALA A 69 25.46 -4.11 8.62
N ARG A 70 26.74 -3.71 8.48
CA ARG A 70 27.68 -3.54 9.59
C ARG A 70 27.66 -2.10 10.13
N GLU A 71 27.28 -1.14 9.30
CA GLU A 71 27.12 0.26 9.63
C GLU A 71 25.94 0.84 8.82
N ILE A 72 25.18 1.73 9.43
CA ILE A 72 24.07 2.43 8.79
C ILE A 72 24.27 3.92 9.00
N TYR A 73 23.96 4.68 7.96
CA TYR A 73 23.98 6.14 7.98
C TYR A 73 22.68 6.69 7.44
N VAL A 74 22.23 7.76 8.10
CA VAL A 74 21.11 8.61 7.65
C VAL A 74 21.73 9.87 7.05
N LEU A 75 21.24 10.29 5.88
CA LEU A 75 21.82 11.43 5.14
C LEU A 75 20.73 12.44 4.75
N ARG A 76 21.07 13.73 4.89
CA ARG A 76 20.28 14.84 4.39
C ARG A 76 21.17 16.05 4.10
N GLY A 77 21.03 16.66 2.91
CA GLY A 77 21.70 17.92 2.57
C GLY A 77 23.21 17.89 2.69
N GLY A 78 23.86 16.73 2.45
CA GLY A 78 25.32 16.55 2.60
C GLY A 78 25.77 16.21 4.04
N VAL A 79 24.88 16.27 5.02
CA VAL A 79 25.17 15.87 6.41
C VAL A 79 24.86 14.37 6.54
N ARG A 80 25.70 13.68 7.35
CA ARG A 80 25.65 12.23 7.56
C ARG A 80 25.66 11.93 9.05
N TRP A 81 24.64 11.21 9.54
CA TRP A 81 24.53 10.76 10.92
C TRP A 81 24.71 9.23 10.97
N ARG A 82 25.60 8.77 11.85
CA ARG A 82 25.78 7.34 12.08
C ARG A 82 24.65 6.82 12.96
N VAL A 83 24.02 5.74 12.54
CA VAL A 83 23.04 5.02 13.35
C VAL A 83 23.76 4.24 14.44
N GLN A 84 23.31 4.40 15.70
CA GLN A 84 23.91 3.74 16.85
C GLN A 84 23.26 2.38 17.13
N SER A 85 21.96 2.29 16.97
CA SER A 85 21.17 1.10 17.25
C SER A 85 19.98 1.00 16.30
N GLN A 86 19.40 -0.19 16.22
CA GLN A 86 18.18 -0.47 15.47
C GLN A 86 17.27 -1.40 16.27
N ALA A 87 15.96 -1.29 16.04
CA ALA A 87 14.94 -2.27 16.42
C ALA A 87 14.31 -2.82 15.15
N SER A 88 14.05 -4.12 15.08
CA SER A 88 13.56 -4.78 13.88
C SER A 88 12.24 -5.51 14.10
N ASP A 89 11.35 -5.37 13.15
CA ASP A 89 10.23 -6.25 12.86
C ASP A 89 10.45 -6.82 11.46
N ALA A 90 11.22 -7.91 11.41
CA ALA A 90 11.65 -8.49 10.15
C ALA A 90 10.48 -9.07 9.35
N ASP A 91 9.42 -9.53 10.03
CA ASP A 91 8.22 -10.07 9.39
C ASP A 91 7.45 -9.02 8.60
N HIS A 92 7.27 -7.83 9.17
CA HIS A 92 6.63 -6.69 8.50
C HIS A 92 7.61 -5.84 7.68
N ASP A 93 8.91 -6.22 7.67
CA ASP A 93 9.97 -5.48 6.97
C ASP A 93 10.15 -4.04 7.48
N LEU A 94 9.96 -3.79 8.76
CA LEU A 94 10.08 -2.48 9.39
C LEU A 94 11.23 -2.45 10.38
N CYS A 95 12.15 -1.50 10.19
CA CYS A 95 13.29 -1.25 11.06
C CYS A 95 13.28 0.20 11.56
N LEU A 96 13.35 0.37 12.89
CA LEU A 96 13.49 1.68 13.53
C LEU A 96 14.96 1.92 13.86
N LEU A 97 15.52 3.00 13.37
CA LEU A 97 16.91 3.39 13.52
C LEU A 97 17.03 4.54 14.53
N ARG A 98 18.05 4.49 15.41
CA ARG A 98 18.42 5.61 16.25
C ARG A 98 19.68 6.28 15.71
N ALA A 99 19.58 7.55 15.34
CA ALA A 99 20.66 8.37 14.80
C ALA A 99 20.93 9.58 15.69
N PRO A 100 21.80 9.46 16.71
CA PRO A 100 22.09 10.54 17.66
C PRO A 100 22.59 11.80 16.97
N GLY A 101 22.07 12.95 17.42
CA GLY A 101 22.41 14.26 16.84
C GLY A 101 21.65 14.58 15.54
N LEU A 102 20.76 13.70 15.08
CA LEU A 102 19.88 14.00 13.94
C LEU A 102 18.93 15.14 14.30
N VAL A 103 19.03 16.24 13.56
CA VAL A 103 18.13 17.40 13.68
C VAL A 103 17.14 17.36 12.51
N ALA A 104 15.96 16.83 12.75
CA ALA A 104 14.86 16.79 11.79
C ALA A 104 13.53 16.69 12.53
N ASP A 105 12.49 17.32 11.98
CA ASP A 105 11.15 17.24 12.56
C ASP A 105 10.53 15.88 12.28
N PRO A 106 9.91 15.21 13.28
CA PRO A 106 9.13 14.02 13.03
C PRO A 106 7.86 14.35 12.26
N VAL A 107 7.42 13.39 11.42
CA VAL A 107 6.13 13.46 10.74
C VAL A 107 5.00 13.10 11.71
N GLU A 108 3.79 13.56 11.41
CA GLU A 108 2.58 13.09 12.09
C GLU A 108 2.20 11.70 11.55
N LEU A 109 1.90 10.77 12.47
CA LEU A 109 1.49 9.41 12.12
C LEU A 109 -0.02 9.40 11.87
N GLY A 110 -0.40 8.94 10.69
CA GLY A 110 -1.77 8.64 10.31
C GLY A 110 -2.12 7.16 10.58
N SER A 111 -3.22 6.72 9.99
CA SER A 111 -3.75 5.37 10.17
C SER A 111 -4.38 4.87 8.87
N THR A 112 -4.23 3.58 8.60
CA THR A 112 -4.91 2.94 7.45
C THR A 112 -6.41 2.75 7.68
N ARG A 113 -6.91 2.89 8.91
CA ARG A 113 -8.33 2.69 9.28
C ARG A 113 -9.27 3.73 8.65
N GLY A 114 -8.76 4.93 8.39
CA GLY A 114 -9.52 6.01 7.75
C GLY A 114 -9.37 6.08 6.24
N LEU A 115 -8.44 5.31 5.65
CA LEU A 115 -8.21 5.33 4.23
C LEU A 115 -9.35 4.65 3.47
N THR A 116 -9.59 5.16 2.27
CA THR A 116 -10.54 4.59 1.32
C THR A 116 -9.89 4.40 -0.05
N VAL A 117 -10.37 3.40 -0.80
CA VAL A 117 -9.94 3.21 -2.20
C VAL A 117 -10.36 4.43 -3.03
N GLY A 118 -9.45 4.90 -3.90
CA GLY A 118 -9.60 6.13 -4.67
C GLY A 118 -9.12 7.39 -3.94
N GLN A 119 -8.78 7.31 -2.64
CA GLN A 119 -8.22 8.44 -1.92
C GLN A 119 -6.83 8.79 -2.46
N SER A 120 -6.56 10.09 -2.62
CA SER A 120 -5.26 10.61 -3.03
C SER A 120 -4.21 10.32 -1.97
N VAL A 121 -3.03 9.92 -2.40
CA VAL A 121 -1.85 9.70 -1.55
C VAL A 121 -0.59 10.09 -2.29
N ASN A 122 0.44 10.50 -1.54
CA ASN A 122 1.73 10.90 -2.08
C ASN A 122 2.85 10.02 -1.54
N ALA A 123 3.61 9.39 -2.43
CA ALA A 123 4.80 8.62 -2.05
C ALA A 123 6.06 9.48 -2.15
N LEU A 124 6.81 9.57 -1.05
CA LEU A 124 8.08 10.28 -0.99
C LEU A 124 9.23 9.33 -0.65
N GLY A 125 10.29 9.35 -1.48
CA GLY A 125 11.48 8.54 -1.26
C GLY A 125 12.63 8.88 -2.20
N TYR A 126 13.81 8.36 -1.92
CA TYR A 126 15.03 8.57 -2.72
C TYR A 126 15.15 7.54 -3.83
N THR A 127 14.32 7.65 -4.85
CA THR A 127 14.36 6.75 -6.01
C THR A 127 15.73 6.81 -6.71
N GLY A 128 16.33 5.65 -6.94
CA GLY A 128 17.69 5.57 -7.50
C GLY A 128 18.79 6.06 -6.57
N GLY A 129 18.48 6.47 -5.33
CA GLY A 129 19.45 6.99 -4.36
C GLY A 129 20.01 8.37 -4.69
N ILE A 130 19.49 9.07 -5.69
CA ILE A 130 20.01 10.37 -6.20
C ILE A 130 19.37 11.52 -5.42
N GLY A 131 18.04 11.61 -5.42
CA GLY A 131 17.28 12.68 -4.78
C GLY A 131 15.92 12.22 -4.34
N ILE A 132 15.31 13.01 -3.47
CA ILE A 132 13.93 12.78 -3.05
C ILE A 132 12.99 13.01 -4.23
N GLN A 133 12.07 12.09 -4.43
CA GLN A 133 11.02 12.18 -5.45
C GLN A 133 9.66 12.08 -4.79
N ASN A 134 8.72 12.87 -5.30
CA ASN A 134 7.31 12.75 -5.02
C ASN A 134 6.60 12.04 -6.16
N SER A 135 5.82 11.05 -5.83
CA SER A 135 4.95 10.33 -6.76
C SER A 135 3.51 10.43 -6.26
N PRO A 136 2.69 11.32 -6.83
CA PRO A 136 1.26 11.36 -6.53
C PRO A 136 0.57 10.11 -7.08
N GLY A 137 -0.50 9.69 -6.42
CA GLY A 137 -1.29 8.54 -6.81
C GLY A 137 -2.53 8.40 -5.93
N GLU A 138 -3.12 7.23 -5.97
CA GLU A 138 -4.33 6.91 -5.21
C GLU A 138 -4.24 5.51 -4.61
N VAL A 139 -5.00 5.28 -3.56
CA VAL A 139 -5.18 3.97 -2.95
C VAL A 139 -5.98 3.08 -3.91
N LEU A 140 -5.41 1.95 -4.30
CA LEU A 140 -6.05 0.97 -5.19
C LEU A 140 -6.71 -0.18 -4.44
N ALA A 141 -6.13 -0.59 -3.30
CA ALA A 141 -6.68 -1.62 -2.43
C ALA A 141 -6.10 -1.50 -1.01
N LEU A 142 -6.84 -2.03 -0.05
CA LEU A 142 -6.48 -2.12 1.36
C LEU A 142 -6.61 -3.59 1.79
N HIS A 143 -5.49 -4.28 1.93
CA HIS A 143 -5.44 -5.72 2.22
C HIS A 143 -5.28 -5.97 3.71
N ARG A 144 -6.23 -6.62 4.34
CA ARG A 144 -6.19 -6.92 5.79
C ARG A 144 -5.05 -7.88 6.13
N LEU A 145 -4.17 -7.49 7.03
CA LEU A 145 -3.09 -8.32 7.56
C LEU A 145 -2.69 -7.83 8.96
N ASP A 146 -2.61 -8.74 9.92
CA ASP A 146 -2.09 -8.51 11.28
C ASP A 146 -2.61 -7.23 11.94
N GLY A 147 -3.95 -7.04 11.90
CA GLY A 147 -4.66 -5.95 12.58
C GLY A 147 -4.60 -4.58 11.88
N ALA A 148 -4.00 -4.49 10.70
CA ALA A 148 -3.91 -3.29 9.89
C ALA A 148 -4.21 -3.59 8.41
N SER A 149 -4.05 -2.60 7.53
CA SER A 149 -4.23 -2.78 6.09
C SER A 149 -2.96 -2.46 5.32
N VAL A 150 -2.38 -3.45 4.64
CA VAL A 150 -1.33 -3.23 3.63
C VAL A 150 -1.94 -2.44 2.48
N ILE A 151 -1.33 -1.31 2.14
CA ILE A 151 -1.85 -0.42 1.12
C ILE A 151 -1.26 -0.80 -0.24
N ARG A 152 -2.12 -1.06 -1.23
CA ARG A 152 -1.74 -1.08 -2.64
C ARG A 152 -2.11 0.26 -3.26
N SER A 153 -1.16 0.92 -3.91
CA SER A 153 -1.38 2.24 -4.50
C SER A 153 -0.86 2.34 -5.93
N SER A 154 -1.28 3.38 -6.65
CA SER A 154 -0.79 3.69 -7.99
C SER A 154 0.51 4.50 -8.00
N ASN A 155 1.02 4.88 -6.84
CA ASN A 155 2.23 5.68 -6.69
C ASN A 155 3.44 4.91 -7.21
N TRP A 156 4.06 5.43 -8.27
CA TRP A 156 5.26 4.82 -8.83
C TRP A 156 6.48 5.07 -7.93
N PHE A 157 7.19 4.01 -7.57
CA PHE A 157 8.50 4.10 -6.94
C PHE A 157 9.44 2.98 -7.39
N SER A 158 10.74 3.16 -7.23
CA SER A 158 11.74 2.17 -7.61
C SER A 158 12.80 1.97 -6.53
N SER A 159 13.83 1.19 -6.82
CA SER A 159 14.94 0.92 -5.90
C SER A 159 15.49 2.21 -5.29
N GLY A 160 15.70 2.21 -3.98
CA GLY A 160 16.10 3.37 -3.19
C GLY A 160 14.93 4.09 -2.50
N ALA A 161 13.70 3.97 -3.00
CA ALA A 161 12.53 4.54 -2.33
C ALA A 161 12.04 3.67 -1.15
N SER A 162 12.45 2.40 -1.06
CA SER A 162 12.13 1.53 0.07
C SER A 162 12.49 2.19 1.40
N GLY A 163 11.56 2.19 2.36
CA GLY A 163 11.66 2.90 3.63
C GLY A 163 11.19 4.35 3.59
N GLY A 164 10.85 4.89 2.41
CA GLY A 164 10.17 6.18 2.28
C GLY A 164 8.74 6.14 2.78
N GLY A 165 8.07 7.28 2.78
CA GLY A 165 6.72 7.43 3.32
C GLY A 165 5.64 7.48 2.24
N LEU A 166 4.48 6.91 2.54
CA LEU A 166 3.22 7.18 1.88
C LEU A 166 2.40 8.12 2.78
N PHE A 167 1.95 9.23 2.24
CA PHE A 167 1.27 10.29 2.97
C PHE A 167 -0.13 10.53 2.39
N ASP A 168 -1.10 10.79 3.27
CA ASP A 168 -2.44 11.22 2.87
C ASP A 168 -2.49 12.71 2.46
N ASP A 169 -3.67 13.22 2.13
CA ASP A 169 -3.88 14.61 1.72
C ASP A 169 -3.64 15.62 2.86
N GLU A 170 -3.68 15.16 4.12
CA GLU A 170 -3.40 15.95 5.33
C GLU A 170 -1.93 15.88 5.73
N LEU A 171 -1.09 15.22 4.91
CA LEU A 171 0.34 15.00 5.09
C LEU A 171 0.71 14.09 6.28
N HIS A 172 -0.23 13.28 6.76
CA HIS A 172 0.06 12.25 7.75
C HIS A 172 0.71 11.03 7.08
N LEU A 173 1.70 10.46 7.75
CA LEU A 173 2.32 9.21 7.31
C LEU A 173 1.33 8.05 7.53
N VAL A 174 0.84 7.45 6.45
CA VAL A 174 -0.08 6.30 6.51
C VAL A 174 0.62 4.97 6.26
N GLY A 175 1.85 4.99 5.75
CA GLY A 175 2.64 3.78 5.59
C GLY A 175 4.04 3.99 5.06
N ILE A 176 4.82 2.89 5.04
CA ILE A 176 6.22 2.86 4.61
C ILE A 176 6.31 2.13 3.28
N LEU A 177 6.87 2.81 2.25
CA LEU A 177 7.06 2.26 0.91
C LEU A 177 7.95 1.01 0.99
N THR A 178 7.43 -0.15 0.62
CA THR A 178 8.12 -1.41 0.94
C THR A 178 8.54 -2.18 -0.30
N PHE A 179 7.61 -2.64 -1.12
CA PHE A 179 7.94 -3.49 -2.27
C PHE A 179 6.98 -3.29 -3.44
N ARG A 180 7.36 -3.82 -4.58
CA ARG A 180 6.50 -3.91 -5.77
C ARG A 180 6.56 -5.30 -6.38
N LEU A 181 5.45 -5.79 -6.89
CA LEU A 181 5.44 -6.93 -7.79
C LEU A 181 5.87 -6.48 -9.19
N ARG A 182 6.72 -7.27 -9.84
CA ARG A 182 7.22 -6.98 -11.18
C ARG A 182 6.38 -7.71 -12.23
N GLY A 183 6.17 -7.06 -13.39
CA GLY A 183 5.42 -7.59 -14.53
C GLY A 183 4.00 -6.99 -14.60
N GLY A 184 3.38 -6.93 -15.80
CA GLY A 184 2.04 -6.39 -16.03
C GLY A 184 1.81 -4.97 -15.47
N ALA A 185 0.65 -4.74 -14.91
CA ALA A 185 0.36 -3.54 -14.14
C ALA A 185 1.20 -3.56 -12.86
N ALA A 186 1.94 -2.47 -12.59
CA ALA A 186 2.78 -2.40 -11.41
C ALA A 186 1.91 -2.34 -10.13
N HIS A 187 2.19 -3.26 -9.21
CA HIS A 187 1.57 -3.30 -7.90
C HIS A 187 2.58 -2.79 -6.88
N TYR A 188 2.31 -1.61 -6.30
CA TYR A 188 3.15 -0.97 -5.29
C TYR A 188 2.51 -1.15 -3.92
N PHE A 189 3.26 -1.72 -2.99
CA PHE A 189 2.78 -2.07 -1.67
C PHE A 189 3.50 -1.31 -0.58
N THR A 190 2.74 -0.88 0.40
CA THR A 190 3.19 -0.03 1.51
C THR A 190 2.78 -0.68 2.82
N ALA A 191 3.74 -0.85 3.74
CA ALA A 191 3.51 -1.37 5.09
C ALA A 191 2.78 -0.30 5.93
N PRO A 192 1.68 -0.64 6.63
CA PRO A 192 0.89 0.32 7.38
C PRO A 192 1.64 0.87 8.61
N THR A 193 1.34 2.11 8.98
CA THR A 193 1.94 2.77 10.16
C THR A 193 1.58 2.12 11.48
N GLU A 194 0.45 1.43 11.57
CA GLU A 194 0.02 0.69 12.77
C GLU A 194 1.08 -0.31 13.25
N TRP A 195 1.84 -0.90 12.34
CA TRP A 195 2.91 -1.85 12.68
C TRP A 195 4.15 -1.19 13.28
N LEU A 196 4.24 0.15 13.29
CA LEU A 196 5.32 0.88 13.95
C LEU A 196 5.15 0.93 15.48
N ALA A 197 3.93 0.81 15.99
CA ALA A 197 3.65 1.00 17.40
C ALA A 197 4.51 0.11 18.34
N PRO A 198 4.71 -1.20 18.09
CA PRO A 198 5.58 -2.02 18.91
C PRO A 198 7.06 -1.57 18.88
N LEU A 199 7.54 -1.09 17.72
CA LEU A 199 8.92 -0.62 17.57
C LEU A 199 9.16 0.71 18.28
N LEU A 200 8.16 1.58 18.33
CA LEU A 200 8.25 2.91 18.96
C LEU A 200 8.19 2.83 20.49
N VAL A 201 7.45 1.85 21.04
CA VAL A 201 7.19 1.73 22.48
C VAL A 201 8.17 0.79 23.17
N ASP A 202 8.51 -0.34 22.55
CA ASP A 202 9.35 -1.39 23.15
C ASP A 202 10.84 -1.16 22.91
N ARG A 203 11.48 -0.44 23.82
CA ARG A 203 12.93 -0.23 23.80
C ARG A 203 13.76 -1.50 24.01
N GLY A 204 13.15 -2.58 24.50
CA GLY A 204 13.81 -3.88 24.68
C GLY A 204 14.18 -4.55 23.35
N ARG A 205 13.56 -4.12 22.26
CA ARG A 205 13.91 -4.58 20.89
C ARG A 205 15.13 -3.89 20.29
N GLU A 206 15.61 -2.81 20.92
CA GLU A 206 16.74 -2.02 20.41
C GLU A 206 18.07 -2.75 20.65
N HIS A 207 18.84 -2.93 19.62
CA HIS A 207 20.16 -3.57 19.65
C HIS A 207 21.17 -2.79 18.79
N ALA A 208 22.46 -2.99 19.02
CA ALA A 208 23.50 -2.40 18.19
C ALA A 208 23.32 -2.80 16.71
N VAL A 209 23.79 -1.93 15.79
CA VAL A 209 23.75 -2.23 14.35
C VAL A 209 24.58 -3.46 14.06
N THR A 210 23.92 -4.55 13.76
CA THR A 210 24.48 -5.83 13.32
C THR A 210 23.60 -6.40 12.22
N PRO A 211 24.11 -7.27 11.34
CA PRO A 211 23.28 -7.97 10.37
C PRO A 211 22.10 -8.67 11.05
N LEU A 212 20.93 -8.51 10.48
CA LEU A 212 19.74 -9.24 10.92
C LEU A 212 19.88 -10.71 10.56
N GLY A 213 19.40 -11.60 11.41
CA GLY A 213 19.61 -13.05 11.28
C GLY A 213 19.19 -13.63 9.91
N VAL A 214 19.93 -14.64 9.48
CA VAL A 214 19.62 -15.40 8.27
C VAL A 214 18.39 -16.28 8.56
N GLY A 215 17.24 -15.98 7.98
CA GLY A 215 16.04 -16.82 8.13
C GLY A 215 14.75 -16.05 8.39
N GLU A 216 14.83 -14.81 8.86
CA GLU A 216 13.65 -13.95 9.02
C GLU A 216 13.36 -13.24 7.70
N LEU A 217 12.54 -13.87 6.86
CA LEU A 217 12.05 -13.26 5.63
C LEU A 217 10.78 -12.48 5.91
N ALA A 218 10.71 -11.27 5.39
CA ALA A 218 9.48 -10.49 5.38
C ALA A 218 8.33 -11.26 4.71
N PHE A 219 7.09 -11.02 5.14
CA PHE A 219 5.90 -11.74 4.64
C PHE A 219 5.83 -11.81 3.11
N TRP A 220 6.28 -10.77 2.42
CA TRP A 220 6.28 -10.68 0.96
C TRP A 220 7.47 -11.38 0.28
N GLN A 221 8.54 -11.67 1.02
CA GLN A 221 9.75 -12.40 0.54
C GLN A 221 9.65 -13.91 0.76
N ARG A 222 8.65 -14.37 1.50
CA ARG A 222 8.44 -15.79 1.78
C ARG A 222 8.16 -16.59 0.51
N PRO A 223 8.39 -17.90 0.50
CA PRO A 223 7.87 -18.77 -0.56
C PRO A 223 6.38 -18.54 -0.78
N VAL A 224 5.92 -18.61 -2.03
CA VAL A 224 4.53 -18.24 -2.44
C VAL A 224 3.48 -18.92 -1.56
N GLU A 225 3.71 -20.16 -1.15
CA GLU A 225 2.78 -20.96 -0.33
C GLU A 225 2.59 -20.37 1.08
N ARG A 226 3.57 -19.58 1.55
CA ARG A 226 3.58 -18.92 2.87
C ARG A 226 3.28 -17.42 2.80
N GLN A 227 3.07 -16.89 1.61
CA GLN A 227 2.68 -15.48 1.45
C GLN A 227 1.21 -15.29 1.81
N PRO A 228 0.81 -14.10 2.29
CA PRO A 228 -0.59 -13.73 2.47
C PRO A 228 -1.41 -13.94 1.20
N LEU A 229 -2.69 -14.27 1.37
CA LEU A 229 -3.56 -14.63 0.25
C LEU A 229 -3.70 -13.50 -0.78
N PHE A 230 -3.72 -12.23 -0.35
CA PHE A 230 -3.78 -11.10 -1.27
C PHE A 230 -2.55 -11.00 -2.19
N LEU A 231 -1.34 -11.34 -1.72
CA LEU A 231 -0.14 -11.36 -2.56
C LEU A 231 -0.17 -12.49 -3.57
N ARG A 232 -0.63 -13.66 -3.14
CA ARG A 232 -0.82 -14.82 -4.03
C ARG A 232 -1.88 -14.51 -5.09
N ALA A 233 -2.98 -13.86 -4.70
CA ALA A 233 -4.02 -13.42 -5.62
C ALA A 233 -3.48 -12.38 -6.62
N ALA A 234 -2.75 -11.36 -6.15
CA ALA A 234 -2.15 -10.35 -7.01
C ALA A 234 -1.14 -10.95 -8.02
N ALA A 235 -0.38 -11.98 -7.61
CA ALA A 235 0.53 -12.68 -8.51
C ALA A 235 -0.22 -13.50 -9.57
N LEU A 236 -1.34 -14.11 -9.23
CA LEU A 236 -2.19 -14.86 -10.17
C LEU A 236 -2.92 -13.91 -11.13
N GLU A 237 -3.44 -12.81 -10.63
CA GLU A 237 -4.05 -11.73 -11.44
C GLU A 237 -3.05 -11.21 -12.48
N GLN A 238 -1.83 -10.90 -12.05
CA GLN A 238 -0.77 -10.40 -12.92
C GLN A 238 -0.34 -11.38 -14.01
N GLN A 239 -0.40 -12.68 -13.71
CA GLN A 239 -0.11 -13.77 -14.65
C GLN A 239 -1.32 -14.19 -15.48
N GLU A 240 -2.47 -13.53 -15.30
CA GLU A 240 -3.76 -13.86 -15.93
C GLU A 240 -4.20 -15.32 -15.70
N LYS A 241 -3.79 -15.88 -14.56
CA LYS A 241 -4.15 -17.25 -14.15
C LYS A 241 -5.52 -17.28 -13.47
N TRP A 242 -6.56 -17.03 -14.28
CA TRP A 242 -7.91 -16.85 -13.80
C TRP A 242 -8.53 -18.10 -13.13
N PRO A 243 -8.32 -19.34 -13.64
CA PRO A 243 -8.80 -20.54 -12.96
C PRO A 243 -8.17 -20.74 -11.57
N GLU A 244 -6.85 -20.50 -11.44
CA GLU A 244 -6.14 -20.61 -10.19
C GLU A 244 -6.54 -19.51 -9.22
N LEU A 245 -6.77 -18.27 -9.70
CA LEU A 245 -7.31 -17.18 -8.90
C LEU A 245 -8.71 -17.50 -8.38
N GLN A 246 -9.59 -18.08 -9.23
CA GLN A 246 -10.91 -18.56 -8.82
C GLN A 246 -10.81 -19.56 -7.67
N LEU A 247 -9.92 -20.55 -7.78
CA LEU A 247 -9.72 -21.56 -6.74
C LEU A 247 -9.22 -20.94 -5.43
N LEU A 248 -8.22 -20.06 -5.51
CA LEU A 248 -7.67 -19.36 -4.36
C LEU A 248 -8.76 -18.51 -3.66
N ALA A 249 -9.47 -17.69 -4.41
CA ALA A 249 -10.51 -16.80 -3.91
C ALA A 249 -11.68 -17.57 -3.28
N THR A 250 -12.07 -18.70 -3.89
CA THR A 250 -13.09 -19.58 -3.32
C THR A 250 -12.67 -20.16 -1.96
N GLY A 251 -11.43 -20.62 -1.85
CA GLY A 251 -10.87 -21.14 -0.59
C GLY A 251 -10.78 -20.05 0.48
N TRP A 252 -10.37 -18.85 0.09
CA TRP A 252 -10.26 -17.69 1.00
C TRP A 252 -11.64 -17.25 1.49
N ALA A 253 -12.64 -17.09 0.61
CA ALA A 253 -14.00 -16.71 0.99
C ALA A 253 -14.67 -17.73 1.94
N ARG A 254 -14.28 -19.02 1.88
CA ARG A 254 -14.72 -20.03 2.85
C ARG A 254 -14.04 -19.88 4.21
N ALA A 255 -12.77 -19.50 4.22
CA ALA A 255 -11.97 -19.36 5.43
C ALA A 255 -12.28 -18.06 6.20
N ASP A 256 -12.55 -16.98 5.47
CA ASP A 256 -12.95 -15.69 6.04
C ASP A 256 -14.21 -15.16 5.33
N THR A 257 -15.35 -15.34 6.00
CA THR A 257 -16.66 -14.90 5.49
C THR A 257 -16.93 -13.41 5.73
N THR A 258 -16.04 -12.71 6.43
CA THR A 258 -16.19 -11.28 6.78
C THR A 258 -15.36 -10.36 5.87
N ASP A 259 -14.51 -10.95 5.02
CA ASP A 259 -13.67 -10.22 4.08
C ASP A 259 -14.37 -10.08 2.72
N PRO A 260 -14.63 -8.86 2.21
CA PRO A 260 -15.21 -8.66 0.89
C PRO A 260 -14.25 -8.98 -0.25
N GLU A 261 -12.93 -8.94 -0.01
CA GLU A 261 -11.88 -9.06 -1.04
C GLU A 261 -11.94 -10.39 -1.79
N PRO A 262 -11.99 -11.56 -1.14
CA PRO A 262 -12.03 -12.83 -1.86
C PRO A 262 -13.26 -13.00 -2.74
N TRP A 263 -14.40 -12.46 -2.35
CA TRP A 263 -15.61 -12.47 -3.17
C TRP A 263 -15.47 -11.57 -4.41
N TYR A 264 -14.83 -10.41 -4.27
CA TYR A 264 -14.49 -9.55 -5.41
C TYR A 264 -13.53 -10.27 -6.37
N LEU A 265 -12.45 -10.88 -5.85
CA LEU A 265 -11.48 -11.61 -6.67
C LEU A 265 -12.08 -12.82 -7.37
N LEU A 266 -13.02 -13.51 -6.71
CA LEU A 266 -13.82 -14.58 -7.34
C LEU A 266 -14.65 -14.03 -8.49
N GLY A 267 -15.34 -12.92 -8.29
CA GLY A 267 -16.11 -12.22 -9.32
C GLY A 267 -15.22 -11.83 -10.51
N LEU A 268 -14.08 -11.22 -10.25
CA LEU A 268 -13.11 -10.82 -11.27
C LEU A 268 -12.62 -12.05 -12.08
N ALA A 269 -12.21 -13.12 -11.39
CA ALA A 269 -11.72 -14.33 -12.04
C ALA A 269 -12.79 -14.99 -12.94
N LEU A 270 -14.04 -15.03 -12.48
CA LEU A 270 -15.17 -15.56 -13.24
C LEU A 270 -15.50 -14.67 -14.45
N LEU A 271 -15.42 -13.34 -14.30
CA LEU A 271 -15.62 -12.39 -15.37
C LEU A 271 -14.61 -12.57 -16.51
N ARG A 272 -13.36 -12.75 -16.17
CA ARG A 272 -12.26 -13.01 -17.13
C ARG A 272 -12.39 -14.38 -17.84
N GLN A 273 -13.22 -15.27 -17.30
CA GLN A 273 -13.57 -16.57 -17.89
C GLN A 273 -14.93 -16.53 -18.63
N ASP A 274 -15.51 -15.33 -18.87
CA ASP A 274 -16.81 -15.08 -19.50
C ASP A 274 -18.01 -15.74 -18.77
N ARG A 275 -17.86 -16.01 -17.47
CA ARG A 275 -18.91 -16.58 -16.60
C ARG A 275 -19.70 -15.48 -15.89
N ARG A 276 -20.29 -14.59 -16.68
CA ARG A 276 -20.95 -13.35 -16.21
C ARG A 276 -21.99 -13.55 -15.10
N PRO A 277 -22.95 -14.50 -15.18
CA PRO A 277 -23.96 -14.67 -14.12
C PRO A 277 -23.37 -15.10 -12.77
N GLU A 278 -22.27 -15.86 -12.79
CA GLU A 278 -21.60 -16.31 -11.59
C GLU A 278 -20.71 -15.19 -11.02
N ALA A 279 -20.05 -14.42 -11.90
CA ALA A 279 -19.29 -13.24 -11.52
C ALA A 279 -20.18 -12.21 -10.82
N GLN A 280 -21.35 -11.95 -11.36
CA GLN A 280 -22.32 -11.02 -10.77
C GLN A 280 -22.68 -11.44 -9.34
N ARG A 281 -23.03 -12.72 -9.11
CA ARG A 281 -23.36 -13.23 -7.78
C ARG A 281 -22.18 -13.10 -6.79
N ALA A 282 -20.97 -13.35 -7.24
CA ALA A 282 -19.79 -13.19 -6.40
C ALA A 282 -19.56 -11.71 -6.01
N LEU A 283 -19.72 -10.77 -6.95
CA LEU A 283 -19.61 -9.34 -6.65
C LEU A 283 -20.72 -8.86 -5.71
N GLU A 284 -21.96 -9.36 -5.88
CA GLU A 284 -23.07 -9.10 -4.96
C GLU A 284 -22.76 -9.58 -3.54
N CYS A 285 -22.09 -10.74 -3.39
CA CYS A 285 -21.61 -11.21 -2.08
C CYS A 285 -20.55 -10.30 -1.47
N SER A 286 -19.59 -9.82 -2.26
CA SER A 286 -18.65 -8.81 -1.80
C SER A 286 -19.34 -7.56 -1.26
N LEU A 287 -20.33 -7.05 -2.02
CA LEU A 287 -21.11 -5.86 -1.64
C LEU A 287 -22.10 -6.11 -0.49
N ALA A 288 -22.53 -7.34 -0.26
CA ALA A 288 -23.34 -7.69 0.91
C ALA A 288 -22.53 -7.63 2.20
N ILE A 289 -21.23 -7.95 2.13
CA ILE A 289 -20.31 -7.84 3.27
C ILE A 289 -19.90 -6.37 3.49
N GLU A 290 -19.49 -5.68 2.42
CA GLU A 290 -19.12 -4.27 2.47
C GLU A 290 -19.80 -3.50 1.32
N PRO A 291 -20.92 -2.83 1.59
CA PRO A 291 -21.73 -2.16 0.55
C PRO A 291 -21.01 -1.06 -0.23
N ARG A 292 -19.88 -0.58 0.30
CA ARG A 292 -19.05 0.45 -0.34
C ARG A 292 -17.68 -0.07 -0.72
N TYR A 293 -17.51 -1.37 -0.96
CA TYR A 293 -16.24 -1.92 -1.40
C TYR A 293 -15.95 -1.51 -2.86
N PRO A 294 -15.07 -0.52 -3.09
CA PRO A 294 -14.98 0.14 -4.39
C PRO A 294 -14.57 -0.80 -5.53
N PRO A 295 -13.65 -1.78 -5.35
CA PRO A 295 -13.32 -2.71 -6.43
C PRO A 295 -14.52 -3.51 -6.91
N ALA A 296 -15.38 -3.97 -5.98
CA ALA A 296 -16.57 -4.72 -6.35
C ALA A 296 -17.66 -3.80 -6.96
N MET A 297 -17.83 -2.58 -6.44
CA MET A 297 -18.77 -1.59 -7.00
C MET A 297 -18.45 -1.28 -8.47
N LEU A 298 -17.17 -1.05 -8.78
CA LEU A 298 -16.74 -0.74 -10.15
C LEU A 298 -17.08 -1.90 -11.09
N GLN A 299 -16.65 -3.13 -10.77
CA GLN A 299 -16.90 -4.29 -11.63
C GLN A 299 -18.38 -4.66 -11.72
N TRP A 300 -19.13 -4.50 -10.62
CA TRP A 300 -20.56 -4.78 -10.61
C TRP A 300 -21.34 -3.77 -11.47
N SER A 301 -20.97 -2.49 -11.44
CA SER A 301 -21.61 -1.46 -12.26
C SER A 301 -21.46 -1.69 -13.77
N GLU A 302 -20.39 -2.34 -14.20
CA GLU A 302 -20.16 -2.72 -15.61
C GLU A 302 -20.99 -3.92 -16.04
N LEU A 303 -21.43 -4.76 -15.09
CA LEU A 303 -22.21 -5.97 -15.33
C LEU A 303 -23.69 -5.79 -15.13
N ALA A 304 -24.09 -4.96 -14.15
CA ALA A 304 -25.48 -4.79 -13.77
C ALA A 304 -26.26 -4.03 -14.86
N GLN A 305 -27.47 -4.50 -15.13
CA GLN A 305 -28.42 -3.72 -15.95
C GLN A 305 -28.81 -2.43 -15.19
N PRO A 306 -29.03 -1.32 -15.88
CA PRO A 306 -29.32 -0.01 -15.26
C PRO A 306 -30.43 -0.03 -14.19
N GLU A 307 -31.34 -0.97 -14.27
CA GLU A 307 -32.48 -1.13 -13.34
C GLU A 307 -32.03 -1.73 -11.98
N LEU A 308 -30.91 -2.44 -11.94
CA LEU A 308 -30.36 -3.09 -10.73
C LEU A 308 -29.37 -2.22 -9.97
N LEU A 309 -28.93 -1.10 -10.55
CA LEU A 309 -27.91 -0.21 -9.96
C LEU A 309 -28.34 0.46 -8.65
N GLN A 310 -29.63 0.42 -8.29
CA GLN A 310 -30.14 1.09 -7.10
C GLN A 310 -30.01 0.27 -5.81
N ARG A 311 -29.90 -1.06 -5.87
CA ARG A 311 -29.64 -1.95 -4.73
C ARG A 311 -29.26 -3.35 -5.23
N PRO A 312 -28.12 -3.92 -4.79
CA PRO A 312 -27.88 -5.34 -5.02
C PRO A 312 -29.00 -6.13 -4.31
N PRO A 313 -29.57 -7.17 -4.98
CA PRO A 313 -30.59 -8.00 -4.35
C PRO A 313 -29.99 -8.74 -3.12
N PRO A 314 -30.83 -9.12 -2.14
CA PRO A 314 -30.37 -9.93 -1.03
C PRO A 314 -29.88 -11.28 -1.58
N VAL A 315 -28.61 -11.55 -1.44
CA VAL A 315 -27.95 -12.76 -1.95
C VAL A 315 -27.58 -13.69 -0.80
N THR A 316 -27.92 -14.95 -0.94
CA THR A 316 -27.39 -15.99 -0.08
C THR A 316 -25.97 -16.34 -0.58
N CYS A 317 -24.95 -15.88 0.13
CA CYS A 317 -23.56 -16.11 -0.22
C CYS A 317 -23.14 -17.53 0.18
N VAL A 318 -23.56 -18.52 -0.62
CA VAL A 318 -23.20 -19.93 -0.47
C VAL A 318 -22.25 -20.32 -1.59
N LEU A 319 -21.06 -20.73 -1.23
CA LEU A 319 -20.12 -21.36 -2.16
C LEU A 319 -20.59 -22.81 -2.36
N GLY A 320 -21.03 -23.13 -3.58
CA GLY A 320 -21.43 -24.48 -3.91
C GLY A 320 -20.37 -25.53 -3.51
N THR A 321 -20.82 -26.61 -2.92
CA THR A 321 -19.99 -27.79 -2.67
C THR A 321 -19.78 -28.52 -3.99
N HIS A 322 -18.64 -28.31 -4.64
CA HIS A 322 -18.13 -29.15 -5.72
C HIS A 322 -16.74 -29.64 -5.38
#